data_65d7f28cd1d543dcaac2ecbfc654e5e0
#
_entry.id   65d7f28cd1d543dcaac2ecbfc654e5e0
#
_cell.length_a   1.000
_cell.length_b   1.000
_cell.length_c   1.000
_cell.angle_alpha   90.00
_cell.angle_beta   90.00
_cell.angle_gamma   90.00
#
_symmetry.space_group_name_H-M   'P 1'
#
loop_
_entity.id
_entity.type
_entity.pdbx_description
1 polymer ?
#
loop_
_entity_poly.entity_id
_entity_poly.type
_entity_poly.pdbx_seq_one_letter_code
_entity_poly.pdbx_strand_id
1 'polypeptide(L)'
;DLKGTKGHNSGWLVIAFGYGLGVMMPALMFGNVSGNHINPAFTVGLAVSGLFPWAHVLQYVVAQLLGAIFGQLVVVMVYKPYFMKTENPNHVLGSFSTISSLDNGQKDSHKASYINGFLNEFVGSFVLFFGALALTKNYFGVELVGKLIEAGYDQTTAATQISPYVTGSLAVAHIGIGFLVMVLVTSLGGPTGPALNPARDFGPRLLHHFLPKSVLGQAKGDSKWWYAWVPVVAPILAAIVAVAAFKYLYIR
;
A
#
# COMPACT_ATOMS: atom_id res chain seq x y z
N ASP A 1 -2.20 15.84 -9.35
CA ASP A 1 -1.91 17.29 -9.34
C ASP A 1 -1.10 17.81 -10.53
N LEU A 2 -0.85 16.98 -11.57
CA LEU A 2 -0.12 17.43 -12.76
C LEU A 2 -0.93 18.48 -13.52
N LYS A 3 -0.28 19.59 -13.89
CA LYS A 3 -0.89 20.77 -14.54
C LYS A 3 -1.58 20.41 -15.86
N GLY A 4 -2.82 20.85 -16.04
CA GLY A 4 -3.60 20.69 -17.26
C GLY A 4 -4.31 19.34 -17.40
N THR A 5 -4.24 18.46 -16.40
CA THR A 5 -5.11 17.28 -16.36
C THR A 5 -6.51 17.66 -15.89
N LYS A 6 -7.52 16.84 -16.22
CA LYS A 6 -8.88 17.02 -15.71
C LYS A 6 -8.98 16.86 -14.19
N GLY A 7 -8.02 16.13 -13.58
CA GLY A 7 -7.93 15.94 -12.14
C GLY A 7 -7.10 17.00 -11.41
N HIS A 8 -6.56 18.01 -12.13
CA HIS A 8 -5.81 19.08 -11.50
C HIS A 8 -6.69 19.88 -10.53
N ASN A 9 -6.21 20.04 -9.30
CA ASN A 9 -6.96 20.70 -8.20
C ASN A 9 -8.29 20.03 -7.80
N SER A 10 -8.48 18.74 -8.10
CA SER A 10 -9.69 18.00 -7.73
C SER A 10 -9.81 17.72 -6.22
N GLY A 11 -8.75 17.98 -5.46
CA GLY A 11 -8.72 17.85 -4.01
C GLY A 11 -8.29 16.47 -3.51
N TRP A 12 -7.99 16.43 -2.20
CA TRP A 12 -7.39 15.26 -1.55
C TRP A 12 -8.31 14.05 -1.52
N LEU A 13 -9.63 14.26 -1.44
CA LEU A 13 -10.60 13.17 -1.42
C LEU A 13 -10.55 12.33 -2.69
N VAL A 14 -10.40 12.95 -3.87
CA VAL A 14 -10.28 12.21 -5.15
C VAL A 14 -9.01 11.37 -5.17
N ILE A 15 -7.91 11.89 -4.61
CA ILE A 15 -6.65 11.14 -4.47
C ILE A 15 -6.86 9.93 -3.55
N ALA A 16 -7.53 10.12 -2.41
CA ALA A 16 -7.83 9.05 -1.46
C ALA A 16 -8.69 7.93 -2.09
N PHE A 17 -9.70 8.29 -2.86
CA PHE A 17 -10.49 7.34 -3.65
C PHE A 17 -9.61 6.56 -4.62
N GLY A 18 -8.76 7.24 -5.37
CA GLY A 18 -7.84 6.61 -6.31
C GLY A 18 -6.94 5.56 -5.63
N TYR A 19 -6.41 5.86 -4.47
CA TYR A 19 -5.61 4.91 -3.68
C TYR A 19 -6.42 3.72 -3.19
N GLY A 20 -7.59 3.97 -2.60
CA GLY A 20 -8.46 2.91 -2.10
C GLY A 20 -8.92 1.95 -3.19
N LEU A 21 -9.41 2.49 -4.31
CA LEU A 21 -9.83 1.70 -5.46
C LEU A 21 -8.64 0.99 -6.14
N GLY A 22 -7.47 1.65 -6.19
CA GLY A 22 -6.24 1.07 -6.72
C GLY A 22 -5.71 -0.12 -5.93
N VAL A 23 -6.07 -0.26 -4.65
CA VAL A 23 -5.80 -1.44 -3.81
C VAL A 23 -6.93 -2.46 -3.93
N MET A 24 -8.19 -2.00 -3.91
CA MET A 24 -9.36 -2.86 -3.96
C MET A 24 -9.43 -3.72 -5.22
N MET A 25 -9.22 -3.10 -6.40
CA MET A 25 -9.37 -3.81 -7.67
C MET A 25 -8.37 -4.95 -7.83
N PRO A 26 -7.05 -4.78 -7.65
CA PRO A 26 -6.12 -5.90 -7.68
C PRO A 26 -6.42 -6.97 -6.61
N ALA A 27 -6.89 -6.56 -5.43
CA ALA A 27 -7.25 -7.51 -4.38
C ALA A 27 -8.41 -8.41 -4.81
N LEU A 28 -9.45 -7.84 -5.42
CA LEU A 28 -10.58 -8.60 -5.97
C LEU A 28 -10.15 -9.52 -7.12
N MET A 29 -9.24 -9.06 -7.99
CA MET A 29 -8.82 -9.81 -9.17
C MET A 29 -7.82 -10.92 -8.85
N PHE A 30 -6.88 -10.69 -7.95
CA PHE A 30 -5.71 -11.53 -7.73
C PHE A 30 -5.57 -12.05 -6.30
N GLY A 31 -6.50 -11.75 -5.40
CA GLY A 31 -6.45 -12.20 -4.01
C GLY A 31 -6.35 -13.72 -3.90
N ASN A 32 -7.11 -14.45 -4.70
CA ASN A 32 -7.08 -15.93 -4.73
C ASN A 32 -5.85 -16.50 -5.46
N VAL A 33 -5.08 -15.68 -6.19
CA VAL A 33 -3.91 -16.12 -6.95
C VAL A 33 -2.64 -16.01 -6.11
N SER A 34 -2.44 -14.84 -5.44
CA SER A 34 -1.19 -14.53 -4.74
C SER A 34 -1.37 -14.12 -3.28
N GLY A 35 -2.59 -14.13 -2.77
CA GLY A 35 -2.91 -13.52 -1.47
C GLY A 35 -2.86 -11.99 -1.50
N ASN A 36 -2.53 -11.40 -2.65
CA ASN A 36 -2.51 -9.95 -2.92
C ASN A 36 -1.82 -9.12 -1.84
N HIS A 37 -0.60 -9.52 -1.44
CA HIS A 37 0.17 -8.75 -0.45
C HIS A 37 0.41 -7.32 -0.93
N ILE A 38 0.81 -7.14 -2.19
CA ILE A 38 1.12 -5.88 -2.90
C ILE A 38 1.95 -4.86 -2.09
N ASN A 39 2.61 -5.32 -1.03
CA ASN A 39 3.32 -4.49 -0.06
C ASN A 39 4.44 -5.31 0.59
N PRO A 40 5.72 -4.94 0.40
CA PRO A 40 6.84 -5.64 1.02
C PRO A 40 6.79 -5.66 2.54
N ALA A 41 6.32 -4.58 3.17
CA ALA A 41 6.19 -4.52 4.62
C ALA A 41 5.20 -5.55 5.14
N PHE A 42 4.06 -5.72 4.47
CA PHE A 42 3.07 -6.74 4.82
C PHE A 42 3.64 -8.15 4.64
N THR A 43 4.32 -8.40 3.51
CA THR A 43 4.99 -9.69 3.25
C THR A 43 5.99 -10.05 4.35
N VAL A 44 6.84 -9.09 4.76
CA VAL A 44 7.81 -9.29 5.85
C VAL A 44 7.12 -9.49 7.19
N GLY A 45 6.10 -8.70 7.51
CA GLY A 45 5.33 -8.84 8.76
C GLY A 45 4.70 -10.22 8.90
N LEU A 46 4.10 -10.74 7.83
CA LEU A 46 3.55 -12.10 7.80
C LEU A 46 4.64 -13.16 7.97
N ALA A 47 5.79 -12.99 7.32
CA ALA A 47 6.89 -13.97 7.41
C ALA A 47 7.51 -14.01 8.81
N VAL A 48 7.78 -12.84 9.43
CA VAL A 48 8.28 -12.75 10.81
C VAL A 48 7.32 -13.41 11.81
N SER A 49 6.02 -13.31 11.56
CA SER A 49 4.99 -13.91 12.42
C SER A 49 4.67 -15.37 12.11
N GLY A 50 5.38 -15.98 11.14
CA GLY A 50 5.18 -17.38 10.73
C GLY A 50 3.90 -17.63 9.92
N LEU A 51 3.26 -16.59 9.40
CA LEU A 51 2.06 -16.69 8.58
C LEU A 51 2.35 -16.73 7.07
N PHE A 52 3.62 -16.55 6.69
CA PHE A 52 4.07 -16.66 5.31
C PHE A 52 5.49 -17.27 5.25
N PRO A 53 5.77 -18.22 4.32
CA PRO A 53 7.08 -18.86 4.24
C PRO A 53 8.19 -17.90 3.80
N TRP A 54 9.30 -17.86 4.51
CA TRP A 54 10.47 -17.04 4.18
C TRP A 54 11.04 -17.33 2.79
N ALA A 55 10.92 -18.58 2.32
CA ALA A 55 11.39 -18.99 1.00
C ALA A 55 10.76 -18.18 -0.15
N HIS A 56 9.56 -17.62 0.05
CA HIS A 56 8.84 -16.84 -0.95
C HIS A 56 8.97 -15.31 -0.78
N VAL A 57 9.53 -14.84 0.33
CA VAL A 57 9.60 -13.40 0.65
C VAL A 57 10.34 -12.62 -0.44
N LEU A 58 11.51 -13.10 -0.86
CA LEU A 58 12.32 -12.41 -1.88
C LEU A 58 11.59 -12.31 -3.22
N GLN A 59 10.93 -13.37 -3.65
CA GLN A 59 10.17 -13.41 -4.90
C GLN A 59 9.02 -12.39 -4.87
N TYR A 60 8.29 -12.32 -3.76
CA TYR A 60 7.20 -11.36 -3.57
C TYR A 60 7.71 -9.91 -3.58
N VAL A 61 8.76 -9.63 -2.83
CA VAL A 61 9.34 -8.27 -2.76
C VAL A 61 9.84 -7.80 -4.12
N VAL A 62 10.55 -8.67 -4.86
CA VAL A 62 11.04 -8.36 -6.21
C VAL A 62 9.87 -8.14 -7.17
N ALA A 63 8.86 -9.01 -7.19
CA ALA A 63 7.69 -8.85 -8.04
C ALA A 63 6.93 -7.54 -7.74
N GLN A 64 6.78 -7.18 -6.47
CA GLN A 64 6.12 -5.95 -6.03
C GLN A 64 6.90 -4.71 -6.46
N LEU A 65 8.23 -4.70 -6.32
CA LEU A 65 9.06 -3.59 -6.76
C LEU A 65 9.03 -3.43 -8.28
N LEU A 66 9.18 -4.52 -9.03
CA LEU A 66 9.11 -4.49 -10.50
C LEU A 66 7.72 -4.06 -10.99
N GLY A 67 6.65 -4.55 -10.34
CA GLY A 67 5.28 -4.14 -10.64
C GLY A 67 5.05 -2.66 -10.40
N ALA A 68 5.57 -2.10 -9.31
CA ALA A 68 5.48 -0.67 -9.00
C ALA A 68 6.25 0.19 -10.02
N ILE A 69 7.45 -0.24 -10.40
CA ILE A 69 8.26 0.44 -11.44
C ILE A 69 7.53 0.39 -12.78
N PHE A 70 7.03 -0.78 -13.19
CA PHE A 70 6.34 -0.95 -14.46
C PHE A 70 5.03 -0.13 -14.51
N GLY A 71 4.22 -0.19 -13.45
CA GLY A 71 3.00 0.62 -13.35
C GLY A 71 3.30 2.12 -13.46
N GLN A 72 4.35 2.60 -12.79
CA GLN A 72 4.77 3.98 -12.87
C GLN A 72 5.30 4.36 -14.26
N LEU A 73 5.99 3.45 -14.97
CA LEU A 73 6.39 3.67 -16.36
C LEU A 73 5.18 3.90 -17.27
N VAL A 74 4.13 3.11 -17.10
CA VAL A 74 2.87 3.30 -17.86
C VAL A 74 2.28 4.68 -17.56
N VAL A 75 2.25 5.09 -16.29
CA VAL A 75 1.80 6.44 -15.90
C VAL A 75 2.65 7.51 -16.60
N VAL A 76 3.97 7.38 -16.59
CA VAL A 76 4.87 8.33 -17.25
C VAL A 76 4.59 8.41 -18.75
N MET A 77 4.38 7.29 -19.42
CA MET A 77 4.06 7.26 -20.86
C MET A 77 2.77 8.01 -21.18
N VAL A 78 1.70 7.75 -20.39
CA VAL A 78 0.38 8.36 -20.61
C VAL A 78 0.39 9.85 -20.23
N TYR A 79 1.06 10.22 -19.15
CA TYR A 79 1.03 11.57 -18.58
C TYR A 79 2.22 12.45 -18.97
N LYS A 80 3.11 11.99 -19.87
CA LYS A 80 4.29 12.76 -20.31
C LYS A 80 3.97 14.20 -20.71
N PRO A 81 2.91 14.51 -21.50
CA PRO A 81 2.58 15.90 -21.88
C PRO A 81 2.25 16.79 -20.69
N TYR A 82 1.75 16.20 -19.59
CA TYR A 82 1.37 16.93 -18.37
C TYR A 82 2.57 17.12 -17.45
N PHE A 83 3.47 16.14 -17.36
CA PHE A 83 4.77 16.33 -16.72
C PHE A 83 5.52 17.51 -17.30
N MET A 84 5.56 17.62 -18.64
CA MET A 84 6.23 18.70 -19.35
C MET A 84 5.64 20.09 -19.04
N LYS A 85 4.36 20.18 -18.68
CA LYS A 85 3.65 21.42 -18.36
C LYS A 85 3.67 21.78 -16.88
N THR A 86 3.99 20.82 -16.01
CA THR A 86 3.97 21.00 -14.57
C THR A 86 5.20 21.79 -14.13
N GLU A 87 5.00 22.84 -13.34
CA GLU A 87 6.05 23.77 -12.90
C GLU A 87 6.50 23.50 -11.46
N ASN A 88 5.65 22.84 -10.65
CA ASN A 88 5.95 22.53 -9.27
C ASN A 88 6.66 21.17 -9.13
N PRO A 89 7.92 21.14 -8.66
CA PRO A 89 8.67 19.90 -8.50
C PRO A 89 8.05 18.93 -7.48
N ASN A 90 7.33 19.43 -6.50
CA ASN A 90 6.64 18.56 -5.53
C ASN A 90 5.44 17.85 -6.15
N HIS A 91 4.78 18.43 -7.14
CA HIS A 91 3.71 17.77 -7.90
C HIS A 91 4.28 16.69 -8.84
N VAL A 92 5.47 16.92 -9.40
CA VAL A 92 6.17 15.90 -10.20
C VAL A 92 6.58 14.74 -9.30
N LEU A 93 7.33 15.00 -8.22
CA LEU A 93 7.77 13.96 -7.29
C LEU A 93 6.58 13.24 -6.62
N GLY A 94 5.55 13.98 -6.22
CA GLY A 94 4.36 13.44 -5.55
C GLY A 94 3.57 12.44 -6.38
N SER A 95 3.73 12.45 -7.72
CA SER A 95 3.16 11.42 -8.59
C SER A 95 3.97 10.12 -8.61
N PHE A 96 5.16 10.10 -8.03
CA PHE A 96 6.05 8.93 -7.91
C PHE A 96 6.11 8.42 -6.48
N SER A 97 6.43 9.30 -5.52
CA SER A 97 6.75 8.93 -4.15
C SER A 97 6.30 9.99 -3.16
N THR A 98 6.45 9.69 -1.89
CA THR A 98 5.96 10.52 -0.79
C THR A 98 7.09 11.35 -0.18
N ILE A 99 6.72 12.46 0.42
CA ILE A 99 7.63 13.35 1.16
C ILE A 99 6.85 14.02 2.29
N SER A 100 7.50 14.35 3.38
CA SER A 100 6.89 15.12 4.46
C SER A 100 6.47 16.50 3.98
N SER A 101 5.27 16.92 4.35
CA SER A 101 4.77 18.29 4.11
C SER A 101 5.55 19.36 4.91
N LEU A 102 6.34 18.94 5.90
CA LEU A 102 7.23 19.82 6.67
C LEU A 102 8.54 20.12 5.93
N ASP A 103 8.81 19.45 4.79
CA ASP A 103 10.01 19.71 4.00
C ASP A 103 9.91 21.09 3.33
N ASN A 104 10.78 22.01 3.75
CA ASN A 104 10.91 23.35 3.20
C ASN A 104 12.03 23.47 2.15
N GLY A 105 12.62 22.35 1.75
CA GLY A 105 13.75 22.29 0.83
C GLY A 105 15.13 22.55 1.49
N GLN A 106 15.18 22.78 2.80
CA GLN A 106 16.39 23.04 3.58
C GLN A 106 16.67 21.88 4.54
N LYS A 107 17.95 21.66 4.88
CA LYS A 107 18.35 20.58 5.80
C LYS A 107 17.83 20.73 7.23
N ASP A 108 17.51 21.93 7.66
CA ASP A 108 16.93 22.21 8.99
C ASP A 108 15.55 21.57 9.19
N SER A 109 14.77 21.40 8.12
CA SER A 109 13.47 20.73 8.16
C SER A 109 13.53 19.21 8.22
N HIS A 110 14.71 18.60 7.91
CA HIS A 110 14.80 17.15 7.79
C HIS A 110 14.49 16.42 9.09
N LYS A 111 14.94 16.92 10.26
CA LYS A 111 14.66 16.28 11.55
C LYS A 111 13.15 16.22 11.85
N ALA A 112 12.45 17.32 11.65
CA ALA A 112 11.00 17.38 11.84
C ALA A 112 10.28 16.47 10.83
N SER A 113 10.72 16.46 9.57
CA SER A 113 10.21 15.60 8.51
C SER A 113 10.37 14.11 8.83
N TYR A 114 11.51 13.70 9.39
CA TYR A 114 11.75 12.31 9.80
C TYR A 114 10.81 11.90 10.93
N ILE A 115 10.72 12.69 11.99
CA ILE A 115 9.92 12.33 13.16
C ILE A 115 8.44 12.27 12.80
N ASN A 116 7.93 13.32 12.18
CA ASN A 116 6.52 13.39 11.81
C ASN A 116 6.17 12.34 10.74
N GLY A 117 7.01 12.22 9.70
CA GLY A 117 6.79 11.26 8.64
C GLY A 117 6.86 9.82 9.14
N PHE A 118 7.84 9.49 9.99
CA PHE A 118 7.96 8.15 10.57
C PHE A 118 6.72 7.77 11.40
N LEU A 119 6.27 8.66 12.27
CA LEU A 119 5.06 8.44 13.08
C LEU A 119 3.83 8.25 12.20
N ASN A 120 3.65 9.09 11.19
CA ASN A 120 2.53 9.02 10.26
C ASN A 120 2.53 7.68 9.48
N GLU A 121 3.67 7.30 8.91
CA GLU A 121 3.83 6.06 8.17
C GLU A 121 3.67 4.83 9.08
N PHE A 122 4.21 4.87 10.31
CA PHE A 122 4.09 3.79 11.27
C PHE A 122 2.65 3.56 11.71
N VAL A 123 1.96 4.63 12.16
CA VAL A 123 0.57 4.52 12.62
C VAL A 123 -0.34 4.09 11.49
N GLY A 124 -0.22 4.72 10.31
CA GLY A 124 -1.03 4.36 9.15
C GLY A 124 -0.82 2.92 8.70
N SER A 125 0.44 2.47 8.66
CA SER A 125 0.77 1.08 8.31
C SER A 125 0.31 0.08 9.36
N PHE A 126 0.41 0.42 10.66
CA PHE A 126 -0.11 -0.44 11.71
C PHE A 126 -1.62 -0.67 11.55
N VAL A 127 -2.39 0.41 11.38
CA VAL A 127 -3.84 0.31 11.18
C VAL A 127 -4.18 -0.44 9.89
N LEU A 128 -3.42 -0.19 8.81
CA LEU A 128 -3.60 -0.90 7.54
C LEU A 128 -3.43 -2.41 7.71
N PHE A 129 -2.33 -2.86 8.27
CA PHE A 129 -2.02 -4.29 8.32
C PHE A 129 -2.85 -5.04 9.35
N PHE A 130 -3.07 -4.44 10.52
CA PHE A 130 -3.97 -5.01 11.52
C PHE A 130 -5.40 -5.09 10.98
N GLY A 131 -5.90 -4.00 10.38
CA GLY A 131 -7.25 -3.94 9.82
C GLY A 131 -7.45 -4.88 8.62
N ALA A 132 -6.45 -5.00 7.74
CA ALA A 132 -6.51 -5.95 6.62
C ALA A 132 -6.62 -7.40 7.11
N LEU A 133 -5.84 -7.79 8.12
CA LEU A 133 -5.92 -9.12 8.72
C LEU A 133 -7.26 -9.34 9.45
N ALA A 134 -7.72 -8.35 10.21
CA ALA A 134 -9.00 -8.43 10.91
C ALA A 134 -10.17 -8.57 9.93
N LEU A 135 -10.18 -7.78 8.86
CA LEU A 135 -11.20 -7.85 7.81
C LEU A 135 -11.20 -9.21 7.11
N THR A 136 -10.03 -9.76 6.77
CA THR A 136 -9.95 -11.05 6.07
C THR A 136 -10.30 -12.23 6.98
N LYS A 137 -10.04 -12.14 8.29
CA LYS A 137 -10.38 -13.21 9.23
C LYS A 137 -11.85 -13.20 9.67
N ASN A 138 -12.44 -12.04 9.84
CA ASN A 138 -13.81 -11.91 10.38
C ASN A 138 -14.90 -12.34 9.40
N TYR A 139 -14.57 -12.67 8.15
CA TYR A 139 -15.56 -13.12 7.18
C TYR A 139 -15.57 -14.66 7.04
N PHE A 140 -16.38 -15.28 7.84
CA PHE A 140 -17.19 -16.51 7.72
C PHE A 140 -16.60 -17.83 7.19
N GLY A 141 -15.35 -17.97 6.80
CA GLY A 141 -14.93 -19.22 6.16
C GLY A 141 -14.60 -20.35 7.14
N VAL A 142 -13.65 -20.09 8.03
CA VAL A 142 -13.08 -21.14 8.91
C VAL A 142 -14.04 -21.53 10.03
N GLU A 143 -14.76 -20.56 10.58
CA GLU A 143 -15.69 -20.78 11.68
C GLU A 143 -16.93 -21.57 11.24
N LEU A 144 -17.38 -21.36 10.01
CA LEU A 144 -18.51 -22.07 9.44
C LEU A 144 -18.13 -23.53 9.06
N VAL A 145 -16.90 -23.76 8.57
CA VAL A 145 -16.36 -25.14 8.39
C VAL A 145 -16.36 -25.88 9.73
N GLY A 146 -15.86 -25.24 10.79
CA GLY A 146 -15.88 -25.83 12.15
C GLY A 146 -17.29 -26.24 12.59
N LYS A 147 -18.27 -25.35 12.42
CA LYS A 147 -19.67 -25.63 12.78
C LYS A 147 -20.31 -26.77 11.96
N LEU A 148 -19.95 -26.89 10.68
CA LEU A 148 -20.42 -28.00 9.86
C LEU A 148 -19.78 -29.34 10.26
N ILE A 149 -18.50 -29.33 10.63
CA ILE A 149 -17.83 -30.53 11.16
C ILE A 149 -18.44 -30.93 12.51
N GLU A 150 -18.73 -29.98 13.40
CA GLU A 150 -19.44 -30.22 14.66
C GLU A 150 -20.89 -30.74 14.42
N ALA A 151 -21.52 -30.35 13.32
CA ALA A 151 -22.82 -30.86 12.90
C ALA A 151 -22.75 -32.23 12.18
N GLY A 152 -21.56 -32.85 12.09
CA GLY A 152 -21.37 -34.19 11.57
C GLY A 152 -21.02 -34.29 10.08
N TYR A 153 -20.72 -33.18 9.42
CA TYR A 153 -20.22 -33.22 8.04
C TYR A 153 -18.72 -33.57 8.04
N ASP A 154 -18.28 -34.38 7.05
CA ASP A 154 -16.86 -34.60 6.84
C ASP A 154 -16.17 -33.33 6.31
N GLN A 155 -14.88 -33.23 6.54
CA GLN A 155 -14.10 -32.02 6.24
C GLN A 155 -14.16 -31.61 4.76
N THR A 156 -14.21 -32.56 3.84
CA THR A 156 -14.25 -32.31 2.39
C THR A 156 -15.60 -31.77 1.97
N THR A 157 -16.68 -32.37 2.47
CA THR A 157 -18.07 -31.93 2.22
C THR A 157 -18.32 -30.57 2.83
N ALA A 158 -17.88 -30.33 4.08
CA ALA A 158 -17.99 -29.04 4.73
C ALA A 158 -17.25 -27.94 3.95
N ALA A 159 -16.01 -28.19 3.51
CA ALA A 159 -15.23 -27.25 2.70
C ALA A 159 -15.88 -26.95 1.35
N THR A 160 -16.44 -27.97 0.68
CA THR A 160 -17.09 -27.83 -0.63
C THR A 160 -18.36 -27.02 -0.54
N GLN A 161 -19.20 -27.27 0.47
CA GLN A 161 -20.45 -26.51 0.69
C GLN A 161 -20.22 -25.04 1.02
N ILE A 162 -19.09 -24.73 1.68
CA ILE A 162 -18.77 -23.36 2.10
C ILE A 162 -17.98 -22.60 1.04
N SER A 163 -17.34 -23.28 0.08
CA SER A 163 -16.50 -22.64 -0.94
C SER A 163 -17.14 -21.39 -1.59
N PRO A 164 -18.42 -21.36 -2.00
CA PRO A 164 -19.04 -20.16 -2.54
C PRO A 164 -19.14 -19.02 -1.53
N TYR A 165 -19.41 -19.33 -0.26
CA TYR A 165 -19.50 -18.33 0.81
C TYR A 165 -18.12 -17.76 1.19
N VAL A 166 -17.08 -18.60 1.21
CA VAL A 166 -15.69 -18.17 1.45
C VAL A 166 -15.24 -17.22 0.37
N THR A 167 -15.50 -17.55 -0.91
CA THR A 167 -15.13 -16.69 -2.03
C THR A 167 -15.88 -15.34 -1.99
N GLY A 168 -17.17 -15.36 -1.70
CA GLY A 168 -17.98 -14.14 -1.55
C GLY A 168 -17.52 -13.29 -0.35
N SER A 169 -17.21 -13.91 0.77
CA SER A 169 -16.75 -13.21 1.97
C SER A 169 -15.37 -12.57 1.77
N LEU A 170 -14.47 -13.24 1.04
CA LEU A 170 -13.15 -12.68 0.72
C LEU A 170 -13.27 -11.46 -0.21
N ALA A 171 -14.22 -11.47 -1.16
CA ALA A 171 -14.51 -10.31 -1.99
C ALA A 171 -14.98 -9.11 -1.15
N VAL A 172 -15.88 -9.33 -0.18
CA VAL A 172 -16.32 -8.28 0.76
C VAL A 172 -15.15 -7.76 1.60
N ALA A 173 -14.27 -8.65 2.08
CA ALA A 173 -13.07 -8.25 2.81
C ALA A 173 -12.14 -7.37 1.95
N HIS A 174 -11.94 -7.72 0.68
CA HIS A 174 -11.14 -6.92 -0.25
C HIS A 174 -11.75 -5.54 -0.54
N ILE A 175 -13.07 -5.44 -0.63
CA ILE A 175 -13.77 -4.16 -0.70
C ILE A 175 -13.51 -3.36 0.59
N GLY A 176 -13.63 -3.98 1.75
CA GLY A 176 -13.32 -3.38 3.05
C GLY A 176 -11.88 -2.86 3.14
N ILE A 177 -10.88 -3.61 2.63
CA ILE A 177 -9.49 -3.17 2.58
C ILE A 177 -9.33 -1.93 1.68
N GLY A 178 -10.01 -1.87 0.54
CA GLY A 178 -10.00 -0.68 -0.30
C GLY A 178 -10.52 0.55 0.42
N PHE A 179 -11.65 0.44 1.12
CA PHE A 179 -12.17 1.52 1.96
C PHE A 179 -11.24 1.87 3.13
N LEU A 180 -10.60 0.87 3.77
CA LEU A 180 -9.60 1.11 4.81
C LEU A 180 -8.45 1.97 4.29
N VAL A 181 -7.90 1.65 3.11
CA VAL A 181 -6.86 2.48 2.47
C VAL A 181 -7.37 3.88 2.19
N MET A 182 -8.58 4.02 1.64
CA MET A 182 -9.20 5.33 1.40
C MET A 182 -9.30 6.16 2.68
N VAL A 183 -9.76 5.57 3.78
CA VAL A 183 -9.85 6.23 5.09
C VAL A 183 -8.48 6.67 5.58
N LEU A 184 -7.46 5.81 5.50
CA LEU A 184 -6.11 6.12 5.92
C LEU A 184 -5.49 7.26 5.09
N VAL A 185 -5.68 7.24 3.77
CA VAL A 185 -5.19 8.32 2.90
C VAL A 185 -5.95 9.63 3.17
N THR A 186 -7.25 9.56 3.45
CA THR A 186 -8.04 10.74 3.80
C THR A 186 -7.59 11.36 5.13
N SER A 187 -7.39 10.53 6.16
CA SER A 187 -7.10 10.99 7.53
C SER A 187 -5.63 11.29 7.79
N LEU A 188 -4.72 10.52 7.21
CA LEU A 188 -3.27 10.60 7.44
C LEU A 188 -2.48 11.11 6.21
N GLY A 189 -3.18 11.53 5.16
CA GLY A 189 -2.56 11.98 3.92
C GLY A 189 -1.86 13.32 4.04
N GLY A 190 -2.34 14.21 4.91
CA GLY A 190 -1.80 15.56 5.06
C GLY A 190 -0.30 15.61 5.38
N PRO A 191 0.22 14.85 6.35
CA PRO A 191 1.63 14.90 6.72
C PRO A 191 2.62 14.39 5.67
N THR A 192 2.27 13.34 4.90
CA THR A 192 3.24 12.69 4.01
C THR A 192 2.68 12.33 2.63
N GLY A 193 1.35 12.34 2.44
CA GLY A 193 0.71 11.67 1.32
C GLY A 193 0.90 10.16 1.38
N PRO A 194 0.44 9.47 2.43
CA PRO A 194 1.09 8.31 3.06
C PRO A 194 1.47 7.23 2.06
N ALA A 195 2.69 6.72 2.18
CA ALA A 195 3.16 5.61 1.36
C ALA A 195 2.57 4.28 1.81
N LEU A 196 2.69 4.00 3.10
CA LEU A 196 2.28 2.76 3.79
C LEU A 196 2.83 1.47 3.14
N ASN A 197 3.75 1.63 2.19
CA ASN A 197 4.18 0.56 1.29
C ASN A 197 5.56 0.86 0.71
N PRO A 198 6.60 0.10 1.07
CA PRO A 198 7.94 0.30 0.53
C PRO A 198 8.02 0.24 -1.00
N ALA A 199 7.31 -0.67 -1.65
CA ALA A 199 7.36 -0.79 -3.11
C ALA A 199 6.68 0.39 -3.82
N ARG A 200 5.58 0.91 -3.25
CA ARG A 200 4.85 2.07 -3.76
C ARG A 200 5.68 3.35 -3.71
N ASP A 201 6.64 3.44 -2.78
CA ASP A 201 7.53 4.62 -2.69
C ASP A 201 8.87 4.38 -3.40
N PHE A 202 9.60 3.33 -3.02
CA PHE A 202 10.97 3.11 -3.44
C PHE A 202 11.09 2.84 -4.95
N GLY A 203 10.24 1.98 -5.52
CA GLY A 203 10.28 1.64 -6.94
C GLY A 203 10.07 2.86 -7.85
N PRO A 204 8.97 3.60 -7.70
CA PRO A 204 8.73 4.82 -8.45
C PRO A 204 9.74 5.94 -8.17
N ARG A 205 10.27 6.07 -6.94
CA ARG A 205 11.33 7.03 -6.59
C ARG A 205 12.62 6.75 -7.38
N LEU A 206 12.97 5.47 -7.51
CA LEU A 206 14.09 5.03 -8.33
C LEU A 206 13.90 5.45 -9.80
N LEU A 207 12.69 5.23 -10.32
CA LEU A 207 12.35 5.64 -11.67
C LEU A 207 12.43 7.17 -11.85
N HIS A 208 11.89 7.95 -10.90
CA HIS A 208 12.02 9.41 -10.90
C HIS A 208 13.49 9.85 -10.93
N HIS A 209 14.36 9.15 -10.19
CA HIS A 209 15.77 9.48 -10.15
C HIS A 209 16.44 9.35 -11.55
N PHE A 210 16.19 8.25 -12.25
CA PHE A 210 16.84 7.96 -13.54
C PHE A 210 16.22 8.66 -14.72
N LEU A 211 14.93 9.00 -14.68
CA LEU A 211 14.27 9.66 -15.81
C LEU A 211 14.77 11.10 -15.97
N PRO A 212 15.10 11.50 -17.23
CA PRO A 212 15.62 12.84 -17.51
C PRO A 212 14.51 13.90 -17.56
N LYS A 213 14.91 15.19 -17.51
CA LYS A 213 14.01 16.33 -17.69
C LYS A 213 13.28 16.34 -19.04
N SER A 214 13.84 15.73 -20.08
CA SER A 214 13.18 15.54 -21.37
C SER A 214 11.93 14.65 -21.32
N VAL A 215 11.76 13.91 -20.22
CA VAL A 215 10.60 13.05 -19.96
C VAL A 215 9.69 13.66 -18.89
N LEU A 216 10.25 14.15 -17.78
CA LEU A 216 9.51 14.63 -16.61
C LEU A 216 9.31 16.15 -16.58
N GLY A 217 9.79 16.89 -17.58
CA GLY A 217 9.69 18.34 -17.64
C GLY A 217 10.81 19.07 -16.87
N GLN A 218 10.89 20.38 -17.07
CA GLN A 218 11.91 21.22 -16.45
C GLN A 218 11.78 21.28 -14.93
N ALA A 219 10.58 21.04 -14.41
CA ALA A 219 10.29 20.99 -12.98
C ALA A 219 10.68 19.67 -12.31
N LYS A 220 11.28 18.72 -13.03
CA LYS A 220 11.87 17.56 -12.36
C LYS A 220 12.91 18.04 -11.35
N GLY A 221 12.56 17.93 -10.06
CA GLY A 221 13.41 18.28 -8.94
C GLY A 221 14.29 17.10 -8.46
N ASP A 222 14.75 17.21 -7.21
CA ASP A 222 15.43 16.13 -6.51
C ASP A 222 14.48 15.00 -6.13
N SER A 223 14.95 13.76 -6.18
CA SER A 223 14.20 12.56 -5.76
C SER A 223 14.15 12.39 -4.24
N LYS A 224 14.76 13.28 -3.49
CA LYS A 224 14.77 13.37 -2.02
C LYS A 224 15.08 12.04 -1.33
N TRP A 225 16.21 11.43 -1.74
CA TRP A 225 16.70 10.16 -1.19
C TRP A 225 16.94 10.20 0.32
N TRP A 226 17.23 11.38 0.86
CA TRP A 226 17.38 11.59 2.30
C TRP A 226 16.14 11.15 3.09
N TYR A 227 14.94 11.24 2.48
CA TYR A 227 13.68 10.85 3.12
C TYR A 227 13.28 9.39 2.84
N ALA A 228 13.81 8.77 1.77
CA ALA A 228 13.36 7.48 1.24
C ALA A 228 13.35 6.32 2.24
N TRP A 229 14.14 6.38 3.30
CA TRP A 229 14.16 5.36 4.35
C TRP A 229 12.89 5.34 5.19
N VAL A 230 12.22 6.49 5.36
CA VAL A 230 11.00 6.60 6.18
C VAL A 230 9.88 5.72 5.64
N PRO A 231 9.44 5.83 4.37
CA PRO A 231 8.39 4.99 3.80
C PRO A 231 8.80 3.52 3.58
N VAL A 232 10.04 3.17 3.88
CA VAL A 232 10.52 1.78 3.86
C VAL A 232 10.54 1.20 5.27
N VAL A 233 11.21 1.86 6.20
CA VAL A 233 11.47 1.31 7.55
C VAL A 233 10.21 1.40 8.42
N ALA A 234 9.51 2.52 8.42
CA ALA A 234 8.34 2.69 9.28
C ALA A 234 7.22 1.67 8.98
N PRO A 235 6.83 1.41 7.70
CA PRO A 235 5.85 0.40 7.39
C PRO A 235 6.29 -1.03 7.75
N ILE A 236 7.58 -1.37 7.57
CA ILE A 236 8.09 -2.70 7.94
C ILE A 236 7.99 -2.93 9.45
N LEU A 237 8.43 -1.97 10.26
CA LEU A 237 8.32 -2.08 11.71
C LEU A 237 6.85 -2.12 12.16
N ALA A 238 6.00 -1.30 11.55
CA ALA A 238 4.56 -1.31 11.83
C ALA A 238 3.91 -2.65 11.48
N ALA A 239 4.29 -3.27 10.36
CA ALA A 239 3.76 -4.56 9.95
C ALA A 239 4.11 -5.67 10.95
N ILE A 240 5.35 -5.71 11.43
CA ILE A 240 5.78 -6.68 12.44
C ILE A 240 4.93 -6.55 13.70
N VAL A 241 4.75 -5.33 14.20
CA VAL A 241 3.94 -5.07 15.41
C VAL A 241 2.46 -5.36 15.18
N ALA A 242 1.90 -4.95 14.03
CA ALA A 242 0.49 -5.15 13.69
C ALA A 242 0.14 -6.64 13.56
N VAL A 243 0.98 -7.42 12.85
CA VAL A 243 0.75 -8.86 12.68
C VAL A 243 0.93 -9.61 14.00
N ALA A 244 1.91 -9.23 14.82
CA ALA A 244 2.09 -9.81 16.16
C ALA A 244 0.88 -9.52 17.06
N ALA A 245 0.39 -8.28 17.09
CA ALA A 245 -0.81 -7.89 17.82
C ALA A 245 -2.04 -8.65 17.33
N PHE A 246 -2.19 -8.79 16.01
CA PHE A 246 -3.28 -9.58 15.43
C PHE A 246 -3.22 -11.05 15.84
N LYS A 247 -2.05 -11.69 15.78
CA LYS A 247 -1.87 -13.08 16.26
C LYS A 247 -2.27 -13.22 17.71
N TYR A 248 -1.81 -12.33 18.56
CA TYR A 248 -2.11 -12.37 20.00
C TYR A 248 -3.62 -12.26 20.28
N LEU A 249 -4.34 -11.42 19.55
CA LEU A 249 -5.76 -11.16 19.77
C LEU A 249 -6.69 -12.19 19.10
N TYR A 250 -6.33 -12.69 17.91
CA TYR A 250 -7.23 -13.47 17.07
C TYR A 250 -6.83 -14.92 16.83
N ILE A 251 -5.58 -15.32 17.12
CA ILE A 251 -5.06 -16.66 16.84
C ILE A 251 -4.50 -17.26 18.16
N ARG A 252 -5.32 -17.25 19.21
CA ARG A 252 -4.98 -17.92 20.47
C ARG A 252 -5.11 -19.43 20.35
#